data_67f6be6b3719f0e4b4db86bc3e3b6e4b
#
_entry.id   67f6be6b3719f0e4b4db86bc3e3b6e4b
#
_cell.length_a   1.000
_cell.length_b   1.000
_cell.length_c   1.000
_cell.angle_alpha   90.00
_cell.angle_beta   90.00
_cell.angle_gamma   90.00
#
_symmetry.space_group_name_H-M   'P 1'
#
loop_
_entity.id
_entity.type
_entity.pdbx_description
1 polymer ?
#
loop_
_entity_poly.entity_id
_entity_poly.type
_entity_poly.pdbx_seq_one_letter_code
_entity_poly.pdbx_strand_id
1 'polypeptide(L)' 'MTKAEVTFMTEELVKELALRLMEERRLTMKQSLDTIYNSETYTKLLDERIGLYSQSTAYVYSILETEMLTGKIG' A
#
# COMPACT_ATOMS: atom_id res chain seq x y z
N MET A 1 13.43 8.79 13.11
CA MET A 1 13.15 7.39 12.79
C MET A 1 14.25 6.83 11.90
N THR A 2 14.70 5.62 12.17
CA THR A 2 15.76 5.02 11.35
C THR A 2 15.19 4.47 10.05
N LYS A 3 16.07 4.30 9.06
CA LYS A 3 15.66 3.71 7.78
C LYS A 3 15.14 2.29 7.95
N ALA A 4 15.73 1.53 8.88
CA ALA A 4 15.27 0.17 9.16
C ALA A 4 13.84 0.17 9.71
N GLU A 5 13.50 1.13 10.55
CA GLU A 5 12.15 1.26 11.09
C GLU A 5 11.15 1.62 10.00
N VAL A 6 11.53 2.55 9.11
CA VAL A 6 10.67 2.93 7.99
C VAL A 6 10.43 1.74 7.08
N THR A 7 11.48 0.98 6.77
CA THR A 7 11.37 -0.22 5.95
C THR A 7 10.43 -1.23 6.59
N PHE A 8 10.58 -1.45 7.89
CA PHE A 8 9.73 -2.40 8.61
C PHE A 8 8.26 -1.97 8.55
N MET A 9 7.98 -0.70 8.80
CA MET A 9 6.62 -0.18 8.76
C MET A 9 6.01 -0.28 7.37
N THR A 10 6.81 0.00 6.35
CA THR A 10 6.38 -0.11 4.96
C THR A 10 6.01 -1.55 4.61
N GLU A 11 6.85 -2.50 5.00
CA GLU A 11 6.61 -3.91 4.73
C GLU A 11 5.36 -4.42 5.45
N GLU A 12 5.14 -3.96 6.69
CA GLU A 12 3.93 -4.32 7.42
C GLU A 12 2.68 -3.77 6.73
N LEU A 13 2.75 -2.53 6.25
CA LEU A 13 1.63 -1.95 5.50
C LEU A 13 1.34 -2.74 4.22
N VAL A 14 2.38 -3.09 3.47
CA VAL A 14 2.22 -3.87 2.23
C VAL A 14 1.53 -5.19 2.54
N LYS A 15 1.97 -5.87 3.60
CA LYS A 15 1.37 -7.14 4.01
C LYS A 15 -0.11 -6.97 4.33
N GLU A 16 -0.46 -5.94 5.10
CA GLU A 16 -1.85 -5.71 5.49
C GLU A 16 -2.71 -5.28 4.31
N LEU A 17 -2.16 -4.47 3.41
CA LEU A 17 -2.85 -4.10 2.18
C LEU A 17 -3.14 -5.33 1.32
N ALA A 18 -2.17 -6.23 1.22
CA ALA A 18 -2.33 -7.46 0.45
C ALA A 18 -3.44 -8.33 1.03
N LEU A 19 -3.46 -8.48 2.36
CA LEU A 19 -4.49 -9.27 3.01
C LEU A 19 -5.88 -8.68 2.76
N ARG A 20 -6.03 -7.36 2.77
CA ARG A 20 -7.30 -6.72 2.48
C ARG A 20 -7.74 -6.93 1.03
N LEU A 21 -6.81 -6.84 0.10
CA LEU A 21 -7.12 -7.10 -1.31
C LEU A 21 -7.59 -8.53 -1.51
N MET A 22 -6.94 -9.49 -0.85
CA MET A 22 -7.34 -10.88 -0.93
C MET A 22 -8.76 -11.07 -0.40
N GLU A 23 -9.08 -10.44 0.72
CA GLU A 23 -10.37 -10.57 1.35
C GLU A 23 -11.48 -9.84 0.60
N GLU A 24 -11.24 -8.58 0.23
CA GLU A 24 -12.29 -7.73 -0.34
C GLU A 24 -12.43 -7.88 -1.85
N ARG A 25 -11.34 -8.22 -2.55
CA ARG A 25 -11.34 -8.33 -4.02
C ARG A 25 -11.17 -9.76 -4.49
N ARG A 26 -11.03 -10.71 -3.56
CA ARG A 26 -10.86 -12.13 -3.86
C ARG A 26 -9.64 -12.41 -4.74
N LEU A 27 -8.60 -11.60 -4.60
CA LEU A 27 -7.35 -11.80 -5.32
C LEU A 27 -6.49 -12.83 -4.61
N THR A 28 -5.60 -13.46 -5.39
CA THR A 28 -4.58 -14.32 -4.79
C THR A 28 -3.52 -13.43 -4.14
N MET A 29 -2.66 -14.02 -3.31
CA MET A 29 -1.55 -13.28 -2.71
C MET A 29 -0.67 -12.66 -3.80
N LYS A 30 -0.34 -13.44 -4.84
CA LYS A 30 0.49 -12.95 -5.94
C LYS A 30 -0.17 -11.78 -6.66
N GLN A 31 -1.46 -11.89 -6.96
CA GLN A 31 -2.20 -10.80 -7.62
C GLN A 31 -2.23 -9.55 -6.75
N SER A 32 -2.44 -9.74 -5.45
CA SER A 32 -2.50 -8.63 -4.50
C SER A 32 -1.17 -7.90 -4.41
N LEU A 33 -0.07 -8.65 -4.28
CA LEU A 33 1.25 -8.05 -4.23
C LEU A 33 1.62 -7.37 -5.54
N ASP A 34 1.29 -7.99 -6.69
CA ASP A 34 1.53 -7.37 -7.99
C ASP A 34 0.77 -6.05 -8.12
N THR A 35 -0.47 -6.02 -7.65
CA THR A 35 -1.28 -4.80 -7.67
C THR A 35 -0.62 -3.69 -6.87
N ILE A 36 -0.16 -4.02 -5.66
CA ILE A 36 0.47 -3.03 -4.78
C ILE A 36 1.79 -2.53 -5.36
N TYR A 37 2.68 -3.46 -5.76
CA TYR A 37 4.02 -3.09 -6.21
C TYR A 37 4.02 -2.31 -7.52
N ASN A 38 2.98 -2.43 -8.33
CA ASN A 38 2.85 -1.69 -9.59
C ASN A 38 2.04 -0.41 -9.44
N SER A 39 1.63 -0.06 -8.23
CA SER A 39 0.78 1.10 -8.00
C SER A 39 1.60 2.37 -7.72
N GLU A 40 0.98 3.53 -8.00
CA GLU A 40 1.55 4.81 -7.59
C GLU A 40 1.48 4.96 -6.07
N THR A 41 0.49 4.32 -5.44
CA THR A 41 0.38 4.30 -3.98
C THR A 41 1.66 3.74 -3.36
N TYR A 42 2.21 2.67 -3.94
CA TYR A 42 3.44 2.09 -3.45
C TYR A 42 4.62 3.05 -3.61
N THR A 43 4.72 3.73 -4.74
CA THR A 43 5.75 4.73 -4.97
C THR A 43 5.71 5.82 -3.90
N LYS A 44 4.51 6.29 -3.55
CA LYS A 44 4.35 7.28 -2.50
C LYS A 44 4.66 6.71 -1.12
N LEU A 45 4.36 5.44 -0.90
CA LEU A 45 4.66 4.76 0.36
C LEU A 45 6.16 4.70 0.60
N LEU A 46 6.95 4.55 -0.45
CA LEU A 46 8.41 4.50 -0.36
C LEU A 46 9.04 5.87 -0.16
N ASP A 47 8.31 6.94 -0.42
CA ASP A 47 8.83 8.30 -0.26
C ASP A 47 8.71 8.76 1.19
N GLU A 48 9.83 8.72 1.90
CA GLU A 48 9.85 9.04 3.32
C GLU A 48 9.39 10.47 3.62
N ARG A 49 9.52 11.39 2.67
CA ARG A 49 9.12 12.77 2.86
C ARG A 49 7.61 12.92 2.97
N ILE A 50 6.86 12.02 2.33
CA ILE A 50 5.39 12.03 2.38
C ILE A 50 4.89 11.48 3.72
N GLY A 51 5.63 10.52 4.31
CA GLY A 51 5.25 9.93 5.59
C GLY A 51 4.07 8.99 5.53
N LEU A 52 3.71 8.50 4.35
CA LEU A 52 2.56 7.62 4.19
C LEU A 52 2.74 6.31 4.95
N TYR A 53 3.99 5.87 5.13
CA TYR A 53 4.29 4.64 5.85
C TYR A 53 3.82 4.67 7.31
N SER A 54 3.59 5.85 7.87
CA SER A 54 3.16 6.00 9.27
C SER A 54 1.64 6.14 9.41
N GLN A 55 0.92 6.11 8.31
CA GLN A 55 -0.55 6.20 8.34
C GLN A 55 -1.17 4.83 8.58
N SER A 56 -2.45 4.81 8.89
CA SER A 56 -3.16 3.56 9.13
C SER A 56 -3.32 2.77 7.83
N THR A 57 -3.46 1.45 7.97
CA THR A 57 -3.74 0.58 6.84
C THR A 57 -5.01 1.02 6.11
N ALA A 58 -6.05 1.36 6.87
CA ALA A 58 -7.32 1.79 6.27
C ALA A 58 -7.15 3.04 5.41
N TYR A 59 -6.36 4.00 5.88
CA TYR A 59 -6.11 5.22 5.13
C TYR A 59 -5.37 4.93 3.82
N VAL A 60 -4.28 4.17 3.91
CA VAL A 60 -3.48 3.84 2.73
C VAL A 60 -4.29 2.97 1.76
N TYR A 61 -5.10 2.06 2.29
CA TYR A 61 -5.97 1.23 1.46
C TYR A 61 -6.97 2.08 0.67
N SER A 62 -7.52 3.13 1.29
CA SER A 62 -8.46 4.01 0.60
C SER A 62 -7.79 4.74 -0.57
N ILE A 63 -6.52 5.11 -0.42
CA ILE A 63 -5.75 5.72 -1.50
C ILE A 63 -5.56 4.71 -2.64
N LEU A 64 -5.20 3.49 -2.28
CA LEU A 64 -5.01 2.42 -3.26
C LEU A 64 -6.31 2.12 -4.01
N GLU A 65 -7.44 2.06 -3.29
CA GLU A 65 -8.74 1.84 -3.90
C GLU A 65 -9.09 2.94 -4.91
N THR A 66 -8.83 4.19 -4.55
CA THR A 66 -9.08 5.31 -5.44
C THR A 66 -8.26 5.16 -6.71
N GLU A 67 -7.00 4.78 -6.57
CA GLU A 67 -6.13 4.55 -7.72
C GLU A 67 -6.68 3.42 -8.60
N MET A 68 -7.13 2.33 -7.99
CA MET A 68 -7.66 1.18 -8.73
C MET A 68 -8.94 1.53 -9.50
N LEU A 69 -9.77 2.40 -8.92
CA LEU A 69 -11.03 2.80 -9.55
C LEU A 69 -10.83 3.83 -10.64
N THR A 70 -9.91 4.75 -10.46
CA THR A 70 -9.72 5.89 -11.37
C THR A 70 -8.49 5.78 -12.24
N GLY A 71 -7.59 4.85 -11.94
CA GLY A 71 -6.33 4.69 -12.64
C GLY A 71 -5.25 5.66 -12.20
N LYS A 72 -5.53 6.49 -11.18
CA LYS A 72 -4.55 7.44 -10.65
C LYS A 72 -4.95 7.91 -9.28
N ILE A 73 -3.99 8.47 -8.57
CA ILE A 73 -4.22 9.07 -7.26
C ILE A 73 -4.67 10.51 -7.45
N GLY A 74 -5.74 10.83 -6.90
CA GLY A 74 -6.26 12.14 -6.66
C GLY A 74 -6.45 13.22 -7.41
#